data_d6f8b75abc97af4c6ef9143d1c3e32a7
#
_entry.id   d6f8b75abc97af4c6ef9143d1c3e32a7
#
_cell.length_a   1.000
_cell.length_b   1.000
_cell.length_c   1.000
_cell.angle_alpha   90.00
_cell.angle_beta   90.00
_cell.angle_gamma   90.00
#
_symmetry.space_group_name_H-M   'P 1'
#
loop_
_entity.id
_entity.type
_entity.pdbx_description
1 polymer ?
#
loop_
_entity_poly.entity_id
_entity_poly.type
_entity_poly.pdbx_seq_one_letter_code
_entity_poly.pdbx_strand_id
1 'polypeptide(L)'
;MKIIKADNYQTWYIEYNDQSILIDPWLSNSLTPDGTFFIQRKKINKSCLSKEDIDKVKALIITAPFEDHLHIDTIKKLPNDLPIYTSSVVSKALIKNSINNPRIILTEEGTDICSINVKALPTSYPYFSTTFSILMRDSNGNRVFHEGHRVNFRYLSKENIKSDVAILTAEESKLFGFVELGMNYKKTIKACELMGSKKLFITGNKPNNTKGFIGNFIKTKGFNTERLSKNIEVFSNEGDIYKFNGE
;
A
#
# COMPACT_ATOMS: atom_id res chain seq x y z
N MET A 1 8.78 14.83 5.05
CA MET A 1 7.96 13.85 4.27
C MET A 1 6.49 14.03 4.61
N LYS A 2 5.60 14.03 3.62
CA LYS A 2 4.13 14.12 3.76
C LYS A 2 3.50 12.84 3.22
N ILE A 3 2.51 12.33 3.92
CA ILE A 3 1.75 11.12 3.58
C ILE A 3 0.29 11.51 3.41
N ILE A 4 -0.33 11.09 2.31
CA ILE A 4 -1.77 11.22 2.09
C ILE A 4 -2.37 9.84 1.83
N LYS A 5 -3.42 9.50 2.57
CA LYS A 5 -4.28 8.37 2.23
C LYS A 5 -5.19 8.80 1.07
N ALA A 6 -4.76 8.46 -0.15
CA ALA A 6 -5.36 9.02 -1.36
C ALA A 6 -6.75 8.45 -1.68
N ASP A 7 -7.11 7.32 -1.10
CA ASP A 7 -8.44 6.72 -1.22
C ASP A 7 -8.78 5.86 0.01
N ASN A 8 -9.99 5.32 0.02
CA ASN A 8 -10.42 4.42 1.09
C ASN A 8 -9.88 2.99 0.95
N TYR A 9 -8.88 2.78 0.09
CA TYR A 9 -8.40 1.43 -0.18
C TYR A 9 -6.87 1.31 -0.13
N GLN A 10 -6.16 1.33 -1.25
CA GLN A 10 -4.73 0.99 -1.35
C GLN A 10 -3.85 2.10 -1.93
N THR A 11 -4.42 3.21 -2.39
CA THR A 11 -3.65 4.28 -3.04
C THR A 11 -3.03 5.21 -2.03
N TRP A 12 -1.70 5.36 -2.09
CA TRP A 12 -0.93 6.22 -1.19
C TRP A 12 -0.12 7.22 -1.98
N TYR A 13 -0.10 8.46 -1.48
CA TYR A 13 0.69 9.54 -2.03
C TYR A 13 1.72 9.97 -0.99
N ILE A 14 3.00 9.89 -1.37
CA ILE A 14 4.13 10.25 -0.51
C ILE A 14 4.86 11.41 -1.18
N GLU A 15 4.91 12.57 -0.52
CA GLU A 15 5.56 13.77 -1.03
C GLU A 15 6.79 14.12 -0.18
N TYR A 16 7.87 14.49 -0.84
CA TYR A 16 9.09 15.00 -0.23
C TYR A 16 9.81 15.93 -1.20
N ASN A 17 10.21 17.14 -0.74
CA ASN A 17 10.90 18.14 -1.57
C ASN A 17 10.16 18.44 -2.91
N ASP A 18 8.86 18.70 -2.84
CA ASP A 18 7.97 18.99 -4.00
C ASP A 18 7.93 17.91 -5.09
N GLN A 19 8.43 16.72 -4.79
CA GLN A 19 8.31 15.53 -5.64
C GLN A 19 7.50 14.46 -4.93
N SER A 20 6.78 13.66 -5.68
CA SER A 20 5.95 12.62 -5.07
C SER A 20 6.08 11.25 -5.71
N ILE A 21 5.82 10.26 -4.88
CA ILE A 21 5.71 8.84 -5.23
C ILE A 21 4.24 8.46 -5.05
N LEU A 22 3.68 7.77 -6.02
CA LEU A 22 2.33 7.22 -5.94
C LEU A 22 2.42 5.69 -5.79
N ILE A 23 1.88 5.16 -4.69
CA ILE A 23 1.93 3.72 -4.38
C ILE A 23 0.57 3.11 -4.70
N ASP A 24 0.58 2.01 -5.44
CA ASP A 24 -0.59 1.22 -5.82
C ASP A 24 -1.74 2.08 -6.37
N PRO A 25 -1.52 2.90 -7.41
CA PRO A 25 -2.45 3.89 -7.86
C PRO A 25 -3.70 3.31 -8.49
N TRP A 26 -4.83 3.71 -7.92
CA TRP A 26 -6.14 3.40 -8.40
C TRP A 26 -7.02 4.65 -8.38
N LEU A 27 -6.98 5.46 -9.43
CA LEU A 27 -7.52 6.82 -9.45
C LEU A 27 -8.98 6.92 -9.93
N SER A 28 -9.56 5.83 -10.45
CA SER A 28 -10.96 5.82 -10.93
C SER A 28 -11.97 5.44 -9.84
N ASN A 29 -13.25 5.79 -10.04
CA ASN A 29 -14.31 5.44 -9.08
C ASN A 29 -14.82 4.03 -9.23
N SER A 30 -14.83 3.51 -10.43
CA SER A 30 -15.37 2.17 -10.65
C SER A 30 -14.24 1.22 -10.79
N LEU A 31 -14.37 0.13 -10.08
CA LEU A 31 -13.60 -1.00 -10.32
C LEU A 31 -14.42 -2.21 -10.20
N THR A 32 -14.68 -2.66 -11.29
CA THR A 32 -14.71 -4.10 -11.46
C THR A 32 -13.44 -4.37 -12.20
N PRO A 33 -12.52 -5.15 -11.67
CA PRO A 33 -11.48 -5.73 -12.47
C PRO A 33 -12.16 -6.36 -13.67
N ASP A 34 -11.87 -5.85 -14.87
CA ASP A 34 -12.50 -6.37 -16.07
C ASP A 34 -12.22 -7.86 -16.17
N GLY A 35 -13.29 -8.66 -16.05
CA GLY A 35 -13.27 -10.06 -16.38
C GLY A 35 -12.82 -11.04 -15.32
N THR A 36 -12.60 -10.68 -14.07
CA THR A 36 -12.37 -11.69 -13.06
C THR A 36 -13.69 -12.21 -12.49
N PHE A 37 -14.14 -13.31 -13.04
CA PHE A 37 -15.16 -14.18 -12.45
C PHE A 37 -14.83 -14.51 -10.98
N PHE A 38 -13.56 -14.47 -10.60
CA PHE A 38 -13.08 -14.93 -9.30
C PHE A 38 -13.25 -13.91 -8.18
N ILE A 39 -12.73 -12.69 -8.33
CA ILE A 39 -12.78 -11.64 -7.31
C ILE A 39 -13.08 -10.31 -7.99
N GLN A 40 -14.11 -9.63 -7.51
CA GLN A 40 -14.47 -8.28 -7.94
C GLN A 40 -14.53 -7.37 -6.72
N ARG A 41 -13.95 -6.19 -6.82
CA ARG A 41 -14.00 -5.16 -5.78
C ARG A 41 -14.44 -3.84 -6.39
N LYS A 42 -15.22 -3.05 -5.66
CA LYS A 42 -15.70 -1.75 -6.10
C LYS A 42 -15.34 -0.69 -5.07
N LYS A 43 -14.61 0.33 -5.50
CA LYS A 43 -14.45 1.58 -4.75
C LYS A 43 -15.73 2.41 -4.82
N ILE A 44 -16.05 3.12 -3.73
CA ILE A 44 -17.20 4.05 -3.69
C ILE A 44 -16.79 5.38 -4.30
N ASN A 45 -15.61 5.89 -3.93
CA ASN A 45 -15.15 7.21 -4.32
C ASN A 45 -13.92 7.17 -5.24
N LYS A 46 -13.70 8.23 -5.99
CA LYS A 46 -12.42 8.50 -6.63
C LYS A 46 -11.35 8.75 -5.57
N SER A 47 -10.10 8.76 -6.00
CA SER A 47 -9.02 9.31 -5.19
C SER A 47 -9.27 10.79 -4.89
N CYS A 48 -8.87 11.23 -3.69
CA CYS A 48 -8.97 12.63 -3.26
C CYS A 48 -7.85 13.53 -3.85
N LEU A 49 -6.89 12.95 -4.58
CA LEU A 49 -5.77 13.69 -5.15
C LEU A 49 -6.25 14.71 -6.20
N SER A 50 -5.75 15.92 -6.09
CA SER A 50 -5.95 16.98 -7.07
C SER A 50 -5.12 16.73 -8.34
N LYS A 51 -5.38 17.51 -9.39
CA LYS A 51 -4.53 17.49 -10.58
C LYS A 51 -3.10 17.93 -10.24
N GLU A 52 -2.96 18.92 -9.38
CA GLU A 52 -1.65 19.43 -8.93
C GLU A 52 -0.83 18.35 -8.19
N ASP A 53 -1.49 17.52 -7.37
CA ASP A 53 -0.83 16.39 -6.73
C ASP A 53 -0.32 15.38 -7.76
N ILE A 54 -1.14 15.08 -8.78
CA ILE A 54 -0.78 14.15 -9.85
C ILE A 54 0.37 14.70 -10.72
N ASP A 55 0.40 16.00 -10.99
CA ASP A 55 1.47 16.65 -11.78
C ASP A 55 2.85 16.60 -11.06
N LYS A 56 2.84 16.49 -9.73
CA LYS A 56 4.05 16.30 -8.91
C LYS A 56 4.58 14.86 -8.90
N VAL A 57 3.83 13.89 -9.40
CA VAL A 57 4.24 12.48 -9.37
C VAL A 57 5.44 12.26 -10.28
N LYS A 58 6.53 11.73 -9.72
CA LYS A 58 7.78 11.43 -10.43
C LYS A 58 8.10 9.95 -10.49
N ALA A 59 7.39 9.14 -9.70
CA ALA A 59 7.58 7.70 -9.67
C ALA A 59 6.31 6.97 -9.21
N LEU A 60 6.14 5.74 -9.66
CA LEU A 60 5.13 4.81 -9.19
C LEU A 60 5.81 3.66 -8.44
N ILE A 61 5.17 3.19 -7.36
CA ILE A 61 5.52 1.91 -6.73
C ILE A 61 4.31 1.00 -6.83
N ILE A 62 4.49 -0.20 -7.37
CA ILE A 62 3.43 -1.22 -7.46
C ILE A 62 3.86 -2.43 -6.64
N THR A 63 3.14 -2.68 -5.54
CA THR A 63 3.55 -3.67 -4.54
C THR A 63 3.09 -5.09 -4.84
N ALA A 64 2.05 -5.27 -5.67
CA ALA A 64 1.46 -6.56 -5.96
C ALA A 64 0.92 -6.64 -7.40
N PRO A 65 0.84 -7.84 -7.99
CA PRO A 65 0.28 -8.04 -9.33
C PRO A 65 -1.25 -8.10 -9.36
N PHE A 66 -1.91 -7.85 -8.22
CA PHE A 66 -3.36 -7.88 -8.10
C PHE A 66 -3.97 -6.57 -8.58
N GLU A 67 -5.15 -6.62 -9.16
CA GLU A 67 -5.80 -5.48 -9.82
C GLU A 67 -6.07 -4.29 -8.87
N ASP A 68 -6.22 -4.55 -7.59
CA ASP A 68 -6.38 -3.53 -6.55
C ASP A 68 -5.07 -2.80 -6.19
N HIS A 69 -3.93 -3.30 -6.64
CA HIS A 69 -2.61 -2.66 -6.57
C HIS A 69 -2.11 -2.28 -7.96
N LEU A 70 -2.36 -3.13 -8.95
CA LEU A 70 -1.96 -2.96 -10.35
C LEU A 70 -3.17 -2.58 -11.20
N HIS A 71 -3.65 -1.35 -11.08
CA HIS A 71 -4.77 -0.87 -11.88
C HIS A 71 -4.29 -0.34 -13.24
N ILE A 72 -4.39 -1.19 -14.25
CA ILE A 72 -3.85 -0.94 -15.60
C ILE A 72 -4.41 0.33 -16.23
N ASP A 73 -5.72 0.60 -16.10
CA ASP A 73 -6.34 1.79 -16.68
C ASP A 73 -5.86 3.09 -16.03
N THR A 74 -5.50 3.06 -14.76
CA THR A 74 -4.86 4.21 -14.11
C THR A 74 -3.47 4.42 -14.68
N ILE A 75 -2.66 3.36 -14.76
CA ILE A 75 -1.27 3.47 -15.24
C ILE A 75 -1.25 4.00 -16.69
N LYS A 76 -2.14 3.52 -17.56
CA LYS A 76 -2.26 3.99 -18.95
C LYS A 76 -2.65 5.47 -19.07
N LYS A 77 -3.24 6.08 -18.07
CA LYS A 77 -3.63 7.51 -18.04
C LYS A 77 -2.55 8.41 -17.46
N LEU A 78 -1.57 7.84 -16.79
CA LEU A 78 -0.39 8.55 -16.29
C LEU A 78 0.67 8.65 -17.41
N PRO A 79 1.63 9.59 -17.30
CA PRO A 79 2.73 9.68 -18.26
C PRO A 79 3.46 8.35 -18.41
N ASN A 80 3.73 7.96 -19.66
CA ASN A 80 4.35 6.67 -19.97
C ASN A 80 5.86 6.62 -19.71
N ASP A 81 6.48 7.75 -19.41
CA ASP A 81 7.88 7.90 -19.01
C ASP A 81 8.09 7.82 -17.50
N LEU A 82 7.01 7.82 -16.70
CA LEU A 82 7.12 7.65 -15.25
C LEU A 82 7.74 6.27 -14.91
N PRO A 83 8.84 6.23 -14.15
CA PRO A 83 9.43 4.97 -13.73
C PRO A 83 8.51 4.22 -12.76
N ILE A 84 8.38 2.91 -12.94
CA ILE A 84 7.65 2.01 -12.07
C ILE A 84 8.64 1.16 -11.29
N TYR A 85 8.67 1.35 -9.98
CA TYR A 85 9.45 0.57 -9.03
C TYR A 85 8.63 -0.59 -8.51
N THR A 86 9.15 -1.82 -8.61
CA THR A 86 8.31 -2.98 -8.33
C THR A 86 9.11 -4.27 -8.14
N SER A 87 8.44 -5.43 -8.10
CA SER A 87 9.05 -6.76 -8.12
C SER A 87 9.10 -7.36 -9.53
N SER A 88 9.91 -8.40 -9.70
CA SER A 88 9.98 -9.15 -10.96
C SER A 88 8.63 -9.75 -11.37
N VAL A 89 7.80 -10.15 -10.41
CA VAL A 89 6.46 -10.69 -10.67
C VAL A 89 5.54 -9.63 -11.24
N VAL A 90 5.49 -8.45 -10.62
CA VAL A 90 4.69 -7.31 -11.11
C VAL A 90 5.23 -6.80 -12.44
N SER A 91 6.55 -6.73 -12.61
CA SER A 91 7.16 -6.34 -13.89
C SER A 91 6.70 -7.23 -15.06
N LYS A 92 6.60 -8.55 -14.85
CA LYS A 92 6.03 -9.48 -15.84
C LYS A 92 4.55 -9.19 -16.13
N ALA A 93 3.77 -8.86 -15.09
CA ALA A 93 2.37 -8.51 -15.25
C ALA A 93 2.19 -7.20 -16.04
N LEU A 94 3.03 -6.20 -15.81
CA LEU A 94 3.07 -4.95 -16.58
C LEU A 94 3.35 -5.20 -18.06
N ILE A 95 4.35 -6.01 -18.37
CA ILE A 95 4.69 -6.41 -19.76
C ILE A 95 3.49 -7.09 -20.41
N LYS A 96 2.85 -8.05 -19.75
CA LYS A 96 1.68 -8.77 -20.26
C LYS A 96 0.52 -7.82 -20.61
N ASN A 97 0.40 -6.69 -19.90
CA ASN A 97 -0.63 -5.68 -20.11
C ASN A 97 -0.18 -4.52 -21.02
N SER A 98 0.95 -4.68 -21.72
CA SER A 98 1.50 -3.68 -22.65
C SER A 98 1.80 -2.33 -22.00
N ILE A 99 2.24 -2.34 -20.75
CA ILE A 99 2.72 -1.16 -20.03
C ILE A 99 4.22 -1.02 -20.34
N ASN A 100 4.61 0.07 -21.00
CA ASN A 100 5.97 0.30 -21.50
C ASN A 100 6.81 1.24 -20.62
N ASN A 101 6.27 1.73 -19.52
CA ASN A 101 7.00 2.54 -18.56
C ASN A 101 8.35 1.91 -18.16
N PRO A 102 9.40 2.70 -17.88
CA PRO A 102 10.64 2.19 -17.29
C PRO A 102 10.35 1.39 -16.01
N ARG A 103 10.92 0.20 -15.89
CA ARG A 103 10.69 -0.70 -14.74
C ARG A 103 11.97 -0.93 -13.98
N ILE A 104 11.93 -0.72 -12.67
CA ILE A 104 13.05 -0.87 -11.77
C ILE A 104 12.67 -1.87 -10.68
N ILE A 105 13.47 -2.91 -10.51
CA ILE A 105 13.21 -3.91 -9.48
C ILE A 105 13.78 -3.42 -8.15
N LEU A 106 12.89 -3.27 -7.17
CA LEU A 106 13.27 -2.92 -5.80
C LEU A 106 13.89 -4.12 -5.08
N THR A 107 14.89 -3.84 -4.26
CA THR A 107 15.61 -4.82 -3.45
C THR A 107 15.67 -4.39 -1.97
N GLU A 108 16.18 -5.26 -1.11
CA GLU A 108 16.42 -4.97 0.31
C GLU A 108 17.58 -3.96 0.51
N GLU A 109 18.46 -3.81 -0.47
CA GLU A 109 19.54 -2.83 -0.42
C GLU A 109 19.01 -1.40 -0.45
N GLY A 110 17.92 -1.21 -1.21
CA GLY A 110 17.24 0.08 -1.35
C GLY A 110 17.65 0.84 -2.60
N THR A 111 16.79 1.76 -2.99
CA THR A 111 16.96 2.66 -4.14
C THR A 111 16.44 4.03 -3.75
N ASP A 112 17.13 5.08 -4.16
CA ASP A 112 16.68 6.46 -3.92
C ASP A 112 15.65 6.86 -4.98
N ILE A 113 14.47 7.25 -4.52
CA ILE A 113 13.35 7.70 -5.33
C ILE A 113 12.87 9.03 -4.77
N CYS A 114 12.94 10.11 -5.52
CA CYS A 114 12.53 11.45 -5.05
C CYS A 114 13.21 11.84 -3.71
N SER A 115 14.50 11.54 -3.56
CA SER A 115 15.27 11.77 -2.33
C SER A 115 14.77 10.98 -1.09
N ILE A 116 13.99 9.94 -1.32
CA ILE A 116 13.56 8.97 -0.31
C ILE A 116 14.25 7.64 -0.61
N ASN A 117 14.98 7.08 0.35
CA ASN A 117 15.51 5.73 0.22
C ASN A 117 14.38 4.71 0.44
N VAL A 118 14.13 3.87 -0.55
CA VAL A 118 13.04 2.90 -0.58
C VAL A 118 13.60 1.49 -0.66
N LYS A 119 13.26 0.64 0.32
CA LYS A 119 13.66 -0.76 0.40
C LYS A 119 12.45 -1.66 0.23
N ALA A 120 12.59 -2.72 -0.57
CA ALA A 120 11.62 -3.80 -0.61
C ALA A 120 11.95 -4.84 0.46
N LEU A 121 10.99 -5.19 1.30
CA LEU A 121 11.13 -6.14 2.38
C LEU A 121 10.20 -7.35 2.19
N PRO A 122 10.59 -8.55 2.66
CA PRO A 122 9.78 -9.74 2.45
C PRO A 122 8.47 -9.70 3.24
N THR A 123 7.38 -10.11 2.60
CA THR A 123 6.07 -10.32 3.22
C THR A 123 5.94 -11.74 3.80
N SER A 124 4.81 -12.06 4.43
CA SER A 124 4.52 -13.38 4.95
C SER A 124 3.52 -14.17 4.07
N TYR A 125 3.37 -15.48 4.35
CA TYR A 125 2.36 -16.32 3.71
C TYR A 125 0.95 -15.69 3.81
N PRO A 126 0.13 -15.72 2.75
CA PRO A 126 0.36 -16.41 1.48
C PRO A 126 1.09 -15.56 0.40
N TYR A 127 1.57 -14.38 0.72
CA TYR A 127 2.02 -13.36 -0.23
C TYR A 127 3.53 -13.30 -0.46
N PHE A 128 4.32 -14.10 0.22
CA PHE A 128 5.79 -14.03 0.25
C PHE A 128 6.49 -14.06 -1.13
N SER A 129 5.84 -14.62 -2.15
CA SER A 129 6.41 -14.70 -3.51
C SER A 129 5.79 -13.72 -4.51
N THR A 130 4.73 -13.02 -4.13
CA THR A 130 3.94 -12.17 -5.04
C THR A 130 3.96 -10.70 -4.69
N THR A 131 4.17 -10.37 -3.41
CA THR A 131 4.17 -9.00 -2.90
C THR A 131 5.42 -8.69 -2.11
N PHE A 132 5.62 -7.43 -1.78
CA PHE A 132 6.68 -6.97 -0.89
C PHE A 132 6.17 -5.82 -0.02
N SER A 133 6.72 -5.72 1.19
CA SER A 133 6.55 -4.54 2.04
C SER A 133 7.56 -3.47 1.64
N ILE A 134 7.32 -2.22 2.00
CA ILE A 134 8.20 -1.10 1.69
C ILE A 134 8.63 -0.43 2.99
N LEU A 135 9.93 -0.16 3.13
CA LEU A 135 10.45 0.77 4.12
C LEU A 135 11.01 1.98 3.39
N MET A 136 10.45 3.15 3.65
CA MET A 136 10.86 4.44 3.10
C MET A 136 11.59 5.24 4.19
N ARG A 137 12.69 5.90 3.82
CA ARG A 137 13.44 6.78 4.72
C ARG A 137 13.86 8.05 3.97
N ASP A 138 13.47 9.21 4.49
CA ASP A 138 13.94 10.50 3.95
C ASP A 138 15.31 10.89 4.52
N SER A 139 15.88 11.99 4.01
CA SER A 139 17.19 12.50 4.44
C SER A 139 17.19 13.02 5.89
N ASN A 140 16.04 13.36 6.45
CA ASN A 140 15.88 13.75 7.86
C ASN A 140 15.81 12.53 8.79
N GLY A 141 15.80 11.31 8.23
CA GLY A 141 15.74 10.05 8.98
C GLY A 141 14.33 9.60 9.33
N ASN A 142 13.29 10.31 8.90
CA ASN A 142 11.89 9.89 9.09
C ASN A 142 11.61 8.61 8.30
N ARG A 143 10.89 7.67 8.92
CA ARG A 143 10.67 6.34 8.37
C ARG A 143 9.19 6.01 8.26
N VAL A 144 8.80 5.52 7.10
CA VAL A 144 7.44 5.04 6.81
C VAL A 144 7.52 3.60 6.37
N PHE A 145 6.74 2.73 7.01
CA PHE A 145 6.60 1.33 6.64
C PHE A 145 5.23 1.09 6.00
N HIS A 146 5.20 0.43 4.85
CA HIS A 146 3.99 -0.02 4.18
C HIS A 146 4.02 -1.53 4.02
N GLU A 147 2.96 -2.22 4.48
CA GLU A 147 2.96 -3.68 4.58
C GLU A 147 2.94 -4.46 3.27
N GLY A 148 2.56 -3.81 2.16
CA GLY A 148 2.33 -4.48 0.88
C GLY A 148 1.08 -5.37 0.88
N HIS A 149 0.94 -6.28 1.81
CA HIS A 149 -0.24 -7.10 2.10
C HIS A 149 -0.24 -7.69 3.51
N ARG A 150 0.90 -8.23 3.93
CA ARG A 150 1.05 -8.83 5.26
C ARG A 150 2.45 -8.67 5.80
N VAL A 151 2.50 -8.25 7.05
CA VAL A 151 3.75 -8.08 7.79
C VAL A 151 4.44 -9.43 8.02
N ASN A 152 5.74 -9.49 7.75
CA ASN A 152 6.60 -10.58 8.17
C ASN A 152 7.18 -10.30 9.56
N PHE A 153 6.47 -10.70 10.61
CA PHE A 153 6.86 -10.44 12.00
C PHE A 153 8.25 -10.98 12.35
N ARG A 154 8.61 -12.17 11.81
CA ARG A 154 9.93 -12.76 12.03
C ARG A 154 11.04 -11.88 11.45
N TYR A 155 10.82 -11.38 10.24
CA TYR A 155 11.75 -10.49 9.57
C TYR A 155 11.86 -9.15 10.31
N LEU A 156 10.73 -8.51 10.66
CA LEU A 156 10.74 -7.25 11.41
C LEU A 156 11.53 -7.34 12.71
N SER A 157 11.35 -8.46 13.45
CA SER A 157 12.04 -8.68 14.71
C SER A 157 13.53 -8.98 14.51
N LYS A 158 13.87 -9.84 13.54
CA LYS A 158 15.26 -10.25 13.26
C LYS A 158 16.11 -9.06 12.80
N GLU A 159 15.60 -8.26 11.86
CA GLU A 159 16.31 -7.12 11.28
C GLU A 159 16.09 -5.82 12.07
N ASN A 160 15.38 -5.87 13.22
CA ASN A 160 15.06 -4.75 14.07
C ASN A 160 14.50 -3.54 13.28
N ILE A 161 13.58 -3.81 12.37
CA ILE A 161 12.97 -2.79 11.51
C ILE A 161 12.21 -1.79 12.37
N LYS A 162 12.49 -0.50 12.19
CA LYS A 162 11.84 0.61 12.89
C LYS A 162 11.15 1.53 11.90
N SER A 163 9.99 2.08 12.29
CA SER A 163 9.29 3.11 11.54
C SER A 163 8.54 4.06 12.47
N ASP A 164 8.41 5.30 12.04
CA ASP A 164 7.69 6.34 12.79
C ASP A 164 6.20 6.30 12.45
N VAL A 165 5.90 6.00 11.17
CA VAL A 165 4.56 5.82 10.62
C VAL A 165 4.45 4.44 9.99
N ALA A 166 3.36 3.74 10.28
CA ALA A 166 3.03 2.46 9.66
C ALA A 166 1.75 2.56 8.81
N ILE A 167 1.76 1.96 7.63
CA ILE A 167 0.60 1.80 6.74
C ILE A 167 0.25 0.31 6.72
N LEU A 168 -0.81 -0.08 7.44
CA LEU A 168 -1.14 -1.48 7.71
C LEU A 168 -2.63 -1.76 7.56
N THR A 169 -3.00 -2.99 7.22
CA THR A 169 -4.37 -3.47 7.40
C THR A 169 -4.69 -3.66 8.88
N ALA A 170 -5.95 -3.48 9.25
CA ALA A 170 -6.44 -3.77 10.61
C ALA A 170 -7.77 -4.53 10.57
N GLU A 171 -8.36 -4.68 9.39
CA GLU A 171 -9.54 -5.50 9.14
C GLU A 171 -9.14 -6.95 8.91
N GLU A 172 -9.62 -7.84 9.76
CA GLU A 172 -9.42 -9.25 9.54
C GLU A 172 -10.18 -9.71 8.29
N SER A 173 -9.45 -10.11 7.26
CA SER A 173 -10.02 -10.72 6.06
C SER A 173 -9.53 -12.16 5.94
N LYS A 174 -10.47 -13.10 5.79
CA LYS A 174 -10.17 -14.53 5.66
C LYS A 174 -10.87 -15.14 4.45
N LEU A 175 -10.13 -15.88 3.66
CA LEU A 175 -10.66 -16.73 2.59
C LEU A 175 -10.98 -18.11 3.16
N PHE A 176 -12.17 -18.64 2.87
CA PHE A 176 -12.69 -19.92 3.40
C PHE A 176 -12.65 -20.03 4.94
N GLY A 177 -12.56 -18.89 5.65
CA GLY A 177 -12.53 -18.85 7.11
C GLY A 177 -11.16 -19.13 7.76
N PHE A 178 -10.17 -19.61 7.02
CA PHE A 178 -8.86 -19.99 7.57
C PHE A 178 -7.64 -19.33 6.89
N VAL A 179 -7.66 -19.03 5.59
CA VAL A 179 -6.56 -18.32 4.92
C VAL A 179 -6.68 -16.84 5.22
N GLU A 180 -5.78 -16.31 6.02
CA GLU A 180 -5.77 -14.90 6.43
C GLU A 180 -5.20 -14.03 5.31
N LEU A 181 -6.03 -13.14 4.76
CA LEU A 181 -5.69 -12.22 3.70
C LEU A 181 -5.27 -10.83 4.24
N GLY A 182 -5.89 -10.38 5.33
CA GLY A 182 -5.58 -9.13 6.02
C GLY A 182 -5.40 -9.34 7.51
N MET A 183 -4.58 -8.50 8.14
CA MET A 183 -4.31 -8.60 9.57
C MET A 183 -5.50 -8.12 10.40
N ASN A 184 -5.73 -8.77 11.54
CA ASN A 184 -6.63 -8.25 12.56
C ASN A 184 -5.94 -7.17 13.42
N TYR A 185 -6.73 -6.39 14.16
CA TYR A 185 -6.24 -5.28 14.99
C TYR A 185 -5.14 -5.69 15.98
N LYS A 186 -5.17 -6.90 16.56
CA LYS A 186 -4.13 -7.36 17.50
C LYS A 186 -2.78 -7.50 16.82
N LYS A 187 -2.76 -8.06 15.61
CA LYS A 187 -1.53 -8.17 14.81
C LYS A 187 -1.03 -6.80 14.36
N THR A 188 -1.95 -5.90 14.01
CA THR A 188 -1.61 -4.53 13.64
C THR A 188 -0.96 -3.77 14.79
N ILE A 189 -1.52 -3.83 16.00
CA ILE A 189 -0.91 -3.25 17.20
C ILE A 189 0.48 -3.86 17.44
N LYS A 190 0.60 -5.20 17.41
CA LYS A 190 1.88 -5.88 17.57
C LYS A 190 2.93 -5.44 16.54
N ALA A 191 2.53 -5.21 15.29
CA ALA A 191 3.45 -4.70 14.26
C ALA A 191 3.92 -3.29 14.59
N CYS A 192 3.02 -2.38 14.98
CA CYS A 192 3.36 -1.03 15.42
C CYS A 192 4.31 -1.04 16.63
N GLU A 193 4.05 -1.87 17.63
CA GLU A 193 4.90 -2.02 18.83
C GLU A 193 6.31 -2.50 18.47
N LEU A 194 6.45 -3.52 17.62
CA LEU A 194 7.74 -4.02 17.16
C LEU A 194 8.55 -2.96 16.43
N MET A 195 7.90 -2.18 15.58
CA MET A 195 8.53 -1.11 14.81
C MET A 195 8.72 0.18 15.61
N GLY A 196 8.00 0.34 16.74
CA GLY A 196 7.96 1.58 17.51
C GLY A 196 7.11 2.67 16.87
N SER A 197 6.22 2.31 15.93
CA SER A 197 5.37 3.26 15.20
C SER A 197 4.29 3.82 16.10
N LYS A 198 4.20 5.16 16.17
CA LYS A 198 3.17 5.88 16.94
C LYS A 198 2.03 6.41 16.09
N LYS A 199 2.17 6.33 14.77
CA LYS A 199 1.20 6.75 13.76
C LYS A 199 0.84 5.56 12.89
N LEU A 200 -0.45 5.36 12.65
CA LEU A 200 -0.97 4.24 11.88
C LEU A 200 -1.97 4.71 10.86
N PHE A 201 -1.68 4.52 9.59
CA PHE A 201 -2.67 4.61 8.53
C PHE A 201 -3.26 3.23 8.26
N ILE A 202 -4.60 3.15 8.24
CA ILE A 202 -5.29 1.90 7.90
C ILE A 202 -5.45 1.81 6.39
N THR A 203 -4.95 0.71 5.82
CA THR A 203 -5.08 0.39 4.38
C THR A 203 -6.06 -0.75 4.16
N GLY A 204 -6.60 -0.88 2.95
CA GLY A 204 -7.45 -1.99 2.53
C GLY A 204 -8.82 -2.11 3.20
N ASN A 205 -9.26 -1.09 3.95
CA ASN A 205 -10.37 -1.21 4.90
C ASN A 205 -11.76 -0.80 4.38
N LYS A 206 -11.87 -0.11 3.26
CA LYS A 206 -13.16 0.32 2.68
C LYS A 206 -13.02 0.70 1.21
N PRO A 207 -14.12 0.61 0.49
CA PRO A 207 -15.33 -0.17 0.67
C PRO A 207 -15.11 -1.57 0.13
N ASN A 208 -15.35 -2.54 0.93
CA ASN A 208 -15.11 -3.92 0.56
C ASN A 208 -16.39 -4.62 0.09
N ASN A 209 -16.98 -4.13 -1.00
CA ASN A 209 -17.90 -4.97 -1.75
C ASN A 209 -17.09 -5.96 -2.59
N THR A 210 -16.60 -7.01 -1.96
CA THR A 210 -15.97 -8.12 -2.67
C THR A 210 -17.06 -9.04 -3.20
N LYS A 211 -17.08 -9.24 -4.52
CA LYS A 211 -17.99 -10.13 -5.26
C LYS A 211 -17.17 -11.13 -6.07
N GLY A 212 -17.87 -12.01 -6.78
CA GLY A 212 -17.26 -13.06 -7.59
C GLY A 212 -17.18 -14.40 -6.87
N PHE A 213 -16.85 -15.46 -7.59
CA PHE A 213 -16.90 -16.83 -7.06
C PHE A 213 -16.04 -16.99 -5.79
N ILE A 214 -14.77 -16.60 -5.83
CA ILE A 214 -13.88 -16.64 -4.66
C ILE A 214 -14.23 -15.50 -3.68
N GLY A 215 -14.62 -14.34 -4.20
CA GLY A 215 -14.98 -13.17 -3.39
C GLY A 215 -16.09 -13.46 -2.38
N ASN A 216 -17.04 -14.31 -2.73
CA ASN A 216 -18.13 -14.72 -1.83
C ASN A 216 -17.66 -15.54 -0.62
N PHE A 217 -16.46 -16.13 -0.68
CA PHE A 217 -15.86 -16.88 0.44
C PHE A 217 -14.91 -16.03 1.29
N ILE A 218 -14.74 -14.74 0.96
CA ILE A 218 -13.96 -13.80 1.76
C ILE A 218 -14.85 -13.20 2.84
N LYS A 219 -14.51 -13.48 4.09
CA LYS A 219 -15.17 -12.89 5.26
C LYS A 219 -14.28 -11.81 5.85
N THR A 220 -14.84 -10.60 5.99
CA THR A 220 -14.14 -9.45 6.57
C THR A 220 -14.80 -9.07 7.90
N LYS A 221 -13.99 -8.83 8.92
CA LYS A 221 -14.43 -8.22 10.19
C LYS A 221 -13.87 -6.81 10.26
N GLY A 222 -14.78 -5.84 10.45
CA GLY A 222 -14.39 -4.47 10.71
C GLY A 222 -13.50 -4.34 11.95
N PHE A 223 -12.74 -3.26 12.04
CA PHE A 223 -11.92 -2.94 13.20
C PHE A 223 -12.60 -1.85 14.05
N ASN A 224 -12.27 -1.86 15.35
CA ASN A 224 -12.66 -0.81 16.26
C ASN A 224 -11.48 0.15 16.47
N THR A 225 -11.60 1.38 15.98
CA THR A 225 -10.57 2.42 16.11
C THR A 225 -10.20 2.72 17.55
N GLU A 226 -11.15 2.67 18.51
CA GLU A 226 -10.88 2.89 19.92
C GLU A 226 -9.90 1.87 20.51
N ARG A 227 -9.92 0.64 19.99
CA ARG A 227 -8.99 -0.41 20.41
C ARG A 227 -7.58 -0.21 19.85
N LEU A 228 -7.46 0.47 18.70
CA LEU A 228 -6.18 0.80 18.09
C LEU A 228 -5.55 2.03 18.73
N SER A 229 -6.37 3.00 19.17
CA SER A 229 -5.94 4.36 19.49
C SER A 229 -5.32 4.58 20.88
N LYS A 230 -5.30 3.60 21.79
CA LYS A 230 -4.81 3.83 23.16
C LYS A 230 -3.37 4.39 23.26
N ASN A 231 -2.49 4.05 22.31
CA ASN A 231 -1.10 4.52 22.26
C ASN A 231 -0.63 4.84 20.84
N ILE A 232 -1.53 4.83 19.86
CA ILE A 232 -1.22 4.98 18.45
C ILE A 232 -2.25 5.94 17.84
N GLU A 233 -1.79 7.01 17.22
CA GLU A 233 -2.66 7.90 16.45
C GLU A 233 -3.05 7.23 15.15
N VAL A 234 -4.36 7.16 14.87
CA VAL A 234 -4.92 6.38 13.76
C VAL A 234 -5.53 7.29 12.69
N PHE A 235 -5.12 7.06 11.46
CA PHE A 235 -5.61 7.71 10.24
C PHE A 235 -6.35 6.66 9.41
N SER A 236 -7.66 6.78 9.27
CA SER A 236 -8.49 5.75 8.63
C SER A 236 -9.32 6.25 7.46
N ASN A 237 -9.42 7.56 7.27
CA ASN A 237 -10.27 8.15 6.26
C ASN A 237 -9.49 8.53 5.01
N GLU A 238 -10.19 8.52 3.87
CA GLU A 238 -9.70 9.14 2.64
C GLU A 238 -9.41 10.63 2.90
N GLY A 239 -8.28 11.10 2.40
CA GLY A 239 -7.83 12.47 2.61
C GLY A 239 -7.09 12.72 3.92
N ASP A 240 -6.98 11.72 4.82
CA ASP A 240 -6.15 11.86 6.02
C ASP A 240 -4.70 12.14 5.61
N ILE A 241 -4.10 13.15 6.25
CA ILE A 241 -2.75 13.63 5.96
C ILE A 241 -1.92 13.62 7.22
N TYR A 242 -0.68 13.14 7.10
CA TYR A 242 0.34 13.33 8.12
C TYR A 242 1.58 13.99 7.49
N LYS A 243 2.12 15.01 8.15
CA LYS A 243 3.38 15.65 7.79
C LYS A 243 4.37 15.48 8.93
N PHE A 244 5.57 15.09 8.61
CA PHE A 244 6.66 15.11 9.58
C PHE A 244 7.05 16.56 9.88
N ASN A 245 7.33 16.88 11.15
CA ASN A 245 7.73 18.22 11.57
C ASN A 245 9.05 18.60 10.92
N GLY A 246 9.12 19.78 10.33
CA GLY A 246 10.32 20.31 9.69
C GLY A 246 10.17 20.63 8.19
N GLU A 247 8.95 20.46 7.65
CA GLU A 247 8.60 20.92 6.30
C GLU A 247 7.52 22.00 6.31
#